data_661086aa64944043dcc3a0d2827962d9
#
_entry.id   661086aa64944043dcc3a0d2827962d9
#
_cell.length_a   1.000
_cell.length_b   1.000
_cell.length_c   1.000
_cell.angle_alpha   90.00
_cell.angle_beta   90.00
_cell.angle_gamma   90.00
#
_symmetry.space_group_name_H-M   'P 1'
#
loop_
_entity.id
_entity.type
_entity.pdbx_description
1 polymer ?
#
loop_
_entity_poly.entity_id
_entity_poly.type
_entity_poly.pdbx_seq_one_letter_code
_entity_poly.pdbx_strand_id
1 'polypeptide(L)'
;MDAQRAIERVGRIGVWQHHDRYAADADAAGAAAELEELGFTGAWIGGAPVDGLFAVTNRLLGGSRRLGVASGILNIRTFPHPDTIAEVSAVEKAHPGRFLLGLGVSHVELTDHLGIEYTPPLAAMNAYLDALDADGPEVPRVLAALGPRMLRLSRDRAQGAHPYFTTPAHTREARETLGEGVFLAPEQKVVLSTDPTVARAVIRDASALYLGLDNYRRSFLRLGFTEADLADGGSDRLIDTLVVWGDEETIAARVGEHLAAGADHVGIQVLTTEPGHTGLPRAEWARLAPALREL
;
A
#
# COMPACT_ATOMS: atom_id res chain seq x y z
N MET A 1 14.13 -4.02 15.40
CA MET A 1 12.66 -4.18 15.34
C MET A 1 12.37 -5.43 14.54
N ASP A 2 11.36 -6.21 14.89
CA ASP A 2 11.17 -7.55 14.35
C ASP A 2 10.13 -7.53 13.20
N ALA A 3 10.57 -7.87 11.99
CA ALA A 3 9.71 -8.00 10.80
C ALA A 3 8.61 -9.06 11.02
N GLN A 4 8.89 -10.09 11.81
CA GLN A 4 7.95 -11.17 12.10
C GLN A 4 6.61 -10.64 12.65
N ARG A 5 6.64 -9.61 13.51
CA ARG A 5 5.43 -8.98 14.05
C ARG A 5 4.53 -8.36 12.96
N ALA A 6 5.12 -7.83 11.89
CA ALA A 6 4.35 -7.29 10.76
C ALA A 6 3.82 -8.42 9.85
N ILE A 7 4.65 -9.45 9.61
CA ILE A 7 4.26 -10.63 8.82
C ILE A 7 3.07 -11.34 9.48
N GLU A 8 3.09 -11.50 10.80
CA GLU A 8 1.99 -12.12 11.56
C GLU A 8 0.67 -11.36 11.43
N ARG A 9 0.72 -10.04 11.14
CA ARG A 9 -0.50 -9.21 10.96
C ARG A 9 -1.12 -9.39 9.57
N VAL A 10 -0.33 -9.37 8.51
CA VAL A 10 -0.84 -9.28 7.13
C VAL A 10 -0.44 -10.45 6.24
N GLY A 11 0.45 -11.34 6.71
CA GLY A 11 0.91 -12.52 5.98
C GLY A 11 1.73 -12.18 4.74
N ARG A 12 1.64 -13.04 3.69
CA ARG A 12 2.49 -12.98 2.50
C ARG A 12 1.87 -12.21 1.34
N ILE A 13 0.56 -12.39 1.09
CA ILE A 13 -0.16 -11.74 -0.01
C ILE A 13 -1.48 -11.18 0.51
N GLY A 14 -1.70 -9.90 0.23
CA GLY A 14 -2.91 -9.20 0.59
C GLY A 14 -3.48 -8.40 -0.58
N VAL A 15 -4.62 -7.78 -0.36
CA VAL A 15 -5.21 -6.83 -1.30
C VAL A 15 -4.96 -5.40 -0.81
N TRP A 16 -4.87 -4.48 -1.74
CA TRP A 16 -4.78 -3.06 -1.47
C TRP A 16 -5.89 -2.34 -2.22
N GLN A 17 -6.67 -1.50 -1.53
CA GLN A 17 -7.70 -0.69 -2.17
C GLN A 17 -7.84 0.68 -1.51
N HIS A 18 -8.35 1.64 -2.26
CA HIS A 18 -8.70 2.94 -1.73
C HIS A 18 -9.84 2.82 -0.70
N HIS A 19 -9.77 3.66 0.32
CA HIS A 19 -10.76 3.76 1.40
C HIS A 19 -12.20 3.92 0.88
N ASP A 20 -12.41 4.76 -0.13
CA ASP A 20 -13.73 5.06 -0.68
C ASP A 20 -14.44 3.82 -1.24
N ARG A 21 -13.70 2.88 -1.82
CA ARG A 21 -14.26 1.61 -2.30
C ARG A 21 -14.76 0.73 -1.16
N TYR A 22 -14.00 0.65 -0.07
CA TYR A 22 -14.45 -0.06 1.14
C TYR A 22 -15.60 0.67 1.84
N ALA A 23 -15.57 2.00 1.88
CA ALA A 23 -16.58 2.81 2.53
C ALA A 23 -17.92 2.77 1.78
N ALA A 24 -17.88 2.72 0.44
CA ALA A 24 -19.06 2.61 -0.41
C ALA A 24 -19.68 1.20 -0.42
N ASP A 25 -18.92 0.16 -0.06
CA ASP A 25 -19.44 -1.20 -0.02
C ASP A 25 -20.32 -1.41 1.22
N ALA A 26 -21.61 -1.63 0.99
CA ALA A 26 -22.57 -1.89 2.07
C ALA A 26 -22.24 -3.17 2.86
N ASP A 27 -21.56 -4.12 2.23
CA ASP A 27 -21.13 -5.41 2.78
C ASP A 27 -19.60 -5.54 2.89
N ALA A 28 -18.90 -4.50 3.33
CA ALA A 28 -17.44 -4.56 3.53
C ALA A 28 -17.01 -5.64 4.54
N ALA A 29 -17.87 -5.98 5.50
CA ALA A 29 -17.64 -7.10 6.43
C ALA A 29 -17.67 -8.45 5.70
N GLY A 30 -18.65 -8.66 4.81
CA GLY A 30 -18.71 -9.85 3.95
C GLY A 30 -17.55 -9.92 2.98
N ALA A 31 -17.09 -8.79 2.44
CA ALA A 31 -15.88 -8.73 1.62
C ALA A 31 -14.63 -9.21 2.38
N ALA A 32 -14.49 -8.88 3.67
CA ALA A 32 -13.39 -9.35 4.49
C ALA A 32 -13.44 -10.86 4.73
N ALA A 33 -14.63 -11.44 4.95
CA ALA A 33 -14.81 -12.89 5.06
C ALA A 33 -14.46 -13.59 3.73
N GLU A 34 -14.91 -13.05 2.61
CA GLU A 34 -14.59 -13.56 1.27
C GLU A 34 -13.08 -13.54 0.98
N LEU A 35 -12.39 -12.44 1.29
CA LEU A 35 -10.93 -12.37 1.14
C LEU A 35 -10.21 -13.47 1.96
N GLU A 36 -10.66 -13.71 3.19
CA GLU A 36 -10.13 -14.77 4.04
C GLU A 36 -10.37 -16.17 3.43
N GLU A 37 -11.57 -16.45 2.88
CA GLU A 37 -11.90 -17.69 2.18
C GLU A 37 -11.07 -17.88 0.91
N LEU A 38 -10.85 -16.79 0.16
CA LEU A 38 -9.98 -16.76 -1.01
C LEU A 38 -8.49 -16.95 -0.66
N GLY A 39 -8.11 -16.91 0.62
CA GLY A 39 -6.74 -17.14 1.08
C GLY A 39 -5.87 -15.89 1.14
N PHE A 40 -6.44 -14.70 0.93
CA PHE A 40 -5.71 -13.46 1.21
C PHE A 40 -5.54 -13.27 2.71
N THR A 41 -4.37 -12.78 3.10
CA THR A 41 -3.98 -12.67 4.51
C THR A 41 -4.03 -11.25 5.06
N GLY A 42 -4.04 -10.24 4.18
CA GLY A 42 -4.07 -8.84 4.55
C GLY A 42 -4.93 -7.98 3.63
N ALA A 43 -5.54 -6.93 4.20
CA ALA A 43 -6.22 -5.88 3.45
C ALA A 43 -5.64 -4.52 3.81
N TRP A 44 -5.12 -3.81 2.80
CA TRP A 44 -4.56 -2.48 2.95
C TRP A 44 -5.59 -1.43 2.56
N ILE A 45 -5.70 -0.37 3.36
CA ILE A 45 -6.64 0.74 3.14
C ILE A 45 -5.84 1.99 2.82
N GLY A 46 -5.93 2.48 1.58
CA GLY A 46 -5.25 3.69 1.12
C GLY A 46 -6.15 4.90 0.97
N GLY A 47 -5.57 6.11 1.02
CA GLY A 47 -6.26 7.36 0.73
C GLY A 47 -7.40 7.72 1.67
N ALA A 48 -7.40 7.19 2.88
CA ALA A 48 -8.49 7.41 3.83
C ALA A 48 -8.50 8.85 4.39
N PRO A 49 -9.69 9.48 4.52
CA PRO A 49 -9.86 10.67 5.32
C PRO A 49 -9.67 10.36 6.81
N VAL A 50 -9.48 11.41 7.62
CA VAL A 50 -9.18 11.30 9.07
C VAL A 50 -10.18 10.41 9.82
N ASP A 51 -11.46 10.59 9.56
CA ASP A 51 -12.58 9.92 10.24
C ASP A 51 -13.03 8.61 9.57
N GLY A 52 -12.48 8.25 8.43
CA GLY A 52 -12.90 7.09 7.64
C GLY A 52 -12.07 5.82 7.85
N LEU A 53 -10.75 5.97 8.03
CA LEU A 53 -9.81 4.85 8.09
C LEU A 53 -10.18 3.81 9.14
N PHE A 54 -10.34 4.24 10.39
CA PHE A 54 -10.59 3.32 11.51
C PHE A 54 -12.01 2.74 11.51
N ALA A 55 -12.99 3.47 10.96
CA ALA A 55 -14.33 2.93 10.75
C ALA A 55 -14.29 1.75 9.76
N VAL A 56 -13.61 1.90 8.62
CA VAL A 56 -13.42 0.80 7.65
C VAL A 56 -12.59 -0.32 8.26
N THR A 57 -11.50 0.00 8.96
CA THR A 57 -10.66 -0.99 9.65
C THR A 57 -11.49 -1.88 10.57
N ASN A 58 -12.31 -1.31 11.45
CA ASN A 58 -13.14 -2.07 12.38
C ASN A 58 -14.20 -2.93 11.66
N ARG A 59 -14.77 -2.43 10.54
CA ARG A 59 -15.72 -3.22 9.73
C ARG A 59 -15.06 -4.45 9.11
N LEU A 60 -13.86 -4.31 8.54
CA LEU A 60 -13.13 -5.43 7.93
C LEU A 60 -12.66 -6.43 8.99
N LEU A 61 -12.09 -5.96 10.09
CA LEU A 61 -11.64 -6.83 11.19
C LEU A 61 -12.80 -7.55 11.87
N GLY A 62 -13.95 -6.90 12.01
CA GLY A 62 -15.17 -7.51 12.53
C GLY A 62 -15.83 -8.55 11.61
N GLY A 63 -15.61 -8.42 10.29
CA GLY A 63 -16.13 -9.32 9.27
C GLY A 63 -15.31 -10.59 9.03
N SER A 64 -14.11 -10.70 9.62
CA SER A 64 -13.20 -11.83 9.41
C SER A 64 -12.60 -12.30 10.74
N ARG A 65 -11.97 -13.48 10.73
CA ARG A 65 -11.34 -14.05 11.94
C ARG A 65 -9.82 -13.94 11.94
N ARG A 66 -9.19 -14.00 10.78
CA ARG A 66 -7.73 -14.06 10.60
C ARG A 66 -7.18 -12.95 9.73
N LEU A 67 -8.00 -12.39 8.81
CA LEU A 67 -7.55 -11.32 7.92
C LEU A 67 -6.97 -10.16 8.75
N GLY A 68 -5.74 -9.78 8.46
CA GLY A 68 -5.15 -8.57 9.01
C GLY A 68 -5.55 -7.34 8.21
N VAL A 69 -5.56 -6.19 8.85
CA VAL A 69 -5.81 -4.92 8.16
C VAL A 69 -4.64 -3.97 8.37
N ALA A 70 -4.24 -3.27 7.33
CA ALA A 70 -3.18 -2.28 7.39
C ALA A 70 -3.61 -0.93 6.80
N SER A 71 -3.14 0.17 7.35
CA SER A 71 -3.22 1.45 6.66
C SER A 71 -2.18 1.56 5.55
N GLY A 72 -2.58 1.87 4.35
CA GLY A 72 -1.72 2.02 3.17
C GLY A 72 -1.82 3.40 2.50
N ILE A 73 -1.59 4.48 3.16
CA ILE A 73 -1.07 4.76 4.51
C ILE A 73 -1.93 5.81 5.23
N LEU A 74 -1.80 5.88 6.56
CA LEU A 74 -2.27 7.02 7.34
C LEU A 74 -1.36 8.21 7.09
N ASN A 75 -1.95 9.34 6.69
CA ASN A 75 -1.21 10.57 6.42
C ASN A 75 -0.97 11.35 7.73
N ILE A 76 0.28 11.40 8.20
CA ILE A 76 0.65 12.07 9.46
C ILE A 76 0.43 13.58 9.47
N ARG A 77 0.24 14.22 8.31
CA ARG A 77 -0.04 15.66 8.23
C ARG A 77 -1.49 16.01 8.49
N THR A 78 -2.39 15.09 8.18
CA THR A 78 -3.84 15.29 8.38
C THR A 78 -4.38 14.51 9.56
N PHE A 79 -3.58 13.58 10.13
CA PHE A 79 -3.99 12.75 11.26
C PHE A 79 -3.06 13.02 12.47
N PRO A 80 -3.47 13.82 13.45
CA PRO A 80 -2.65 14.14 14.63
C PRO A 80 -2.26 12.88 15.43
N HIS A 81 -1.05 12.85 15.98
CA HIS A 81 -0.58 11.67 16.73
C HIS A 81 -1.43 11.30 17.96
N PRO A 82 -2.06 12.24 18.71
CA PRO A 82 -2.93 11.84 19.82
C PRO A 82 -4.15 11.05 19.35
N ASP A 83 -4.74 11.45 18.22
CA ASP A 83 -5.89 10.77 17.64
C ASP A 83 -5.48 9.38 17.10
N THR A 84 -4.30 9.30 16.47
CA THR A 84 -3.74 8.02 16.03
C THR A 84 -3.50 7.06 17.20
N ILE A 85 -2.95 7.54 18.30
CA ILE A 85 -2.72 6.75 19.51
C ILE A 85 -4.05 6.22 20.07
N ALA A 86 -5.06 7.08 20.16
CA ALA A 86 -6.37 6.70 20.67
C ALA A 86 -7.05 5.63 19.79
N GLU A 87 -7.08 5.87 18.49
CA GLU A 87 -7.75 4.98 17.51
C GLU A 87 -7.02 3.63 17.39
N VAL A 88 -5.70 3.63 17.29
CA VAL A 88 -4.90 2.40 17.22
C VAL A 88 -5.05 1.59 18.51
N SER A 89 -5.08 2.24 19.68
CA SER A 89 -5.31 1.58 20.96
C SER A 89 -6.70 0.94 21.02
N ALA A 90 -7.72 1.62 20.48
CA ALA A 90 -9.06 1.09 20.41
C ALA A 90 -9.17 -0.13 19.49
N VAL A 91 -8.56 -0.06 18.29
CA VAL A 91 -8.51 -1.19 17.35
C VAL A 91 -7.76 -2.39 17.95
N GLU A 92 -6.59 -2.17 18.53
CA GLU A 92 -5.80 -3.25 19.12
C GLU A 92 -6.51 -3.92 20.30
N LYS A 93 -7.28 -3.16 21.08
CA LYS A 93 -8.13 -3.70 22.14
C LYS A 93 -9.29 -4.53 21.61
N ALA A 94 -9.93 -4.10 20.52
CA ALA A 94 -11.07 -4.79 19.92
C ALA A 94 -10.66 -6.01 19.09
N HIS A 95 -9.53 -5.93 18.40
CA HIS A 95 -9.03 -6.91 17.43
C HIS A 95 -7.52 -7.18 17.64
N PRO A 96 -7.13 -7.79 18.77
CA PRO A 96 -5.71 -7.93 19.14
C PRO A 96 -4.91 -8.66 18.06
N GLY A 97 -3.75 -8.12 17.73
CA GLY A 97 -2.83 -8.79 16.83
C GLY A 97 -3.20 -8.74 15.34
N ARG A 98 -4.17 -7.90 14.91
CA ARG A 98 -4.67 -7.92 13.53
C ARG A 98 -4.54 -6.60 12.77
N PHE A 99 -3.95 -5.56 13.38
CA PHE A 99 -3.74 -4.27 12.73
C PHE A 99 -2.27 -3.96 12.54
N LEU A 100 -1.89 -3.45 11.36
CA LEU A 100 -0.56 -2.94 11.01
C LEU A 100 -0.68 -1.47 10.66
N LEU A 101 0.03 -0.61 11.41
CA LEU A 101 0.01 0.83 11.21
C LEU A 101 1.00 1.26 10.11
N GLY A 102 0.50 1.56 8.92
CA GLY A 102 1.29 2.18 7.86
C GLY A 102 1.19 3.71 7.92
N LEU A 103 2.33 4.38 7.94
CA LEU A 103 2.46 5.83 8.08
C LEU A 103 3.12 6.45 6.85
N GLY A 104 2.66 7.62 6.43
CA GLY A 104 3.26 8.39 5.34
C GLY A 104 3.12 9.89 5.54
N VAL A 105 4.01 10.64 4.90
CA VAL A 105 4.06 12.11 5.04
C VAL A 105 3.17 12.82 4.01
N SER A 106 2.58 12.08 3.06
CA SER A 106 1.90 12.66 1.89
C SER A 106 2.85 13.44 0.97
N HIS A 107 2.28 14.21 0.07
CA HIS A 107 2.99 14.99 -0.94
C HIS A 107 2.72 16.46 -0.70
N VAL A 108 3.73 17.31 -0.89
CA VAL A 108 3.62 18.75 -0.68
C VAL A 108 2.51 19.31 -1.56
N GLU A 109 2.46 18.87 -2.81
CA GLU A 109 1.48 19.29 -3.80
C GLU A 109 0.02 19.01 -3.38
N LEU A 110 -0.19 17.97 -2.56
CA LEU A 110 -1.51 17.61 -2.04
C LEU A 110 -1.83 18.32 -0.71
N THR A 111 -0.83 18.82 0.01
CA THR A 111 -1.00 19.46 1.32
C THR A 111 -1.03 20.98 1.26
N ASP A 112 -0.56 21.59 0.17
CA ASP A 112 -0.55 23.06 -0.01
C ASP A 112 -1.95 23.67 0.10
N HIS A 113 -2.98 22.96 -0.38
CA HIS A 113 -4.37 23.37 -0.29
C HIS A 113 -4.97 23.30 1.11
N LEU A 114 -4.30 22.61 2.04
CA LEU A 114 -4.77 22.41 3.42
C LEU A 114 -4.25 23.48 4.38
N GLY A 115 -3.42 24.43 3.93
CA GLY A 115 -2.82 25.46 4.77
C GLY A 115 -1.85 24.90 5.83
N ILE A 116 -1.32 23.71 5.61
CA ILE A 116 -0.39 23.05 6.54
C ILE A 116 1.01 23.62 6.30
N GLU A 117 1.65 24.10 7.38
CA GLU A 117 3.02 24.60 7.31
C GLU A 117 3.98 23.50 6.83
N TYR A 118 4.81 23.84 5.85
CA TYR A 118 5.77 22.90 5.28
C TYR A 118 6.84 22.52 6.31
N THR A 119 6.90 21.24 6.61
CA THR A 119 7.99 20.62 7.37
C THR A 119 8.66 19.56 6.49
N PRO A 120 10.01 19.50 6.42
CA PRO A 120 10.69 18.46 5.65
C PRO A 120 10.21 17.05 6.02
N PRO A 121 9.93 16.15 5.04
CA PRO A 121 9.28 14.87 5.29
C PRO A 121 9.94 14.00 6.36
N LEU A 122 11.29 13.95 6.38
CA LEU A 122 12.01 13.17 7.39
C LEU A 122 11.89 13.76 8.79
N ALA A 123 11.92 15.09 8.92
CA ALA A 123 11.75 15.76 10.22
C ALA A 123 10.33 15.55 10.75
N ALA A 124 9.32 15.71 9.90
CA ALA A 124 7.92 15.47 10.27
C ALA A 124 7.71 14.02 10.73
N MET A 125 8.22 13.05 9.95
CA MET A 125 8.09 11.63 10.31
C MET A 125 8.81 11.32 11.63
N ASN A 126 10.03 11.81 11.85
CA ASN A 126 10.74 11.59 13.12
C ASN A 126 9.97 12.15 14.32
N ALA A 127 9.50 13.39 14.25
CA ALA A 127 8.72 14.00 15.34
C ALA A 127 7.45 13.21 15.66
N TYR A 128 6.76 12.72 14.60
CA TYR A 128 5.57 11.89 14.77
C TYR A 128 5.90 10.54 15.42
N LEU A 129 6.99 9.91 15.00
CA LEU A 129 7.45 8.64 15.59
C LEU A 129 7.89 8.82 17.04
N ASP A 130 8.53 9.95 17.38
CA ASP A 130 8.92 10.27 18.77
C ASP A 130 7.68 10.35 19.69
N ALA A 131 6.59 10.95 19.21
CA ALA A 131 5.35 11.01 19.97
C ALA A 131 4.67 9.63 20.11
N LEU A 132 4.69 8.81 19.05
CA LEU A 132 4.19 7.44 19.14
C LEU A 132 5.01 6.55 20.06
N ASP A 133 6.34 6.75 20.11
CA ASP A 133 7.23 6.00 20.99
C ASP A 133 7.06 6.39 22.48
N ALA A 134 6.68 7.66 22.75
CA ALA A 134 6.46 8.14 24.09
C ALA A 134 5.13 7.66 24.69
N ASP A 135 4.04 7.75 23.92
CA ASP A 135 2.68 7.63 24.45
C ASP A 135 1.82 6.58 23.73
N GLY A 136 2.32 5.99 22.62
CA GLY A 136 1.54 5.08 21.76
C GLY A 136 1.55 3.63 22.23
N PRO A 137 0.59 2.81 21.72
CA PRO A 137 0.58 1.38 21.96
C PRO A 137 1.71 0.69 21.19
N GLU A 138 2.17 -0.45 21.69
CA GLU A 138 3.16 -1.29 21.02
C GLU A 138 2.55 -2.07 19.85
N VAL A 139 2.20 -1.39 18.76
CA VAL A 139 1.75 -2.02 17.52
C VAL A 139 2.85 -1.97 16.45
N PRO A 140 2.97 -3.00 15.59
CA PRO A 140 3.90 -2.93 14.48
C PRO A 140 3.50 -1.83 13.51
N ARG A 141 4.50 -1.12 12.99
CA ARG A 141 4.31 -0.02 12.04
C ARG A 141 5.27 -0.12 10.86
N VAL A 142 4.85 0.39 9.71
CA VAL A 142 5.64 0.51 8.49
C VAL A 142 5.58 1.91 7.95
N LEU A 143 6.61 2.34 7.21
CA LEU A 143 6.63 3.67 6.61
C LEU A 143 6.49 3.59 5.09
N ALA A 144 5.71 4.49 4.50
CA ALA A 144 5.73 4.72 3.07
C ALA A 144 7.10 5.26 2.66
N ALA A 145 7.83 4.53 1.82
CA ALA A 145 9.20 4.84 1.50
C ALA A 145 9.57 4.47 0.06
N LEU A 146 9.90 5.46 -0.77
CA LEU A 146 10.41 5.26 -2.13
C LEU A 146 11.91 5.60 -2.25
N GLY A 147 12.38 6.53 -1.44
CA GLY A 147 13.77 6.98 -1.50
C GLY A 147 14.64 6.39 -0.39
N PRO A 148 15.96 6.32 -0.61
CA PRO A 148 16.89 5.64 0.31
C PRO A 148 16.94 6.26 1.71
N ARG A 149 16.63 7.54 1.85
CA ARG A 149 16.63 8.20 3.18
C ARG A 149 15.43 7.75 4.02
N MET A 150 14.23 7.65 3.42
CA MET A 150 13.04 7.17 4.11
C MET A 150 13.12 5.65 4.35
N LEU A 151 13.69 4.87 3.43
CA LEU A 151 13.98 3.45 3.62
C LEU A 151 14.90 3.22 4.82
N ARG A 152 15.97 4.01 4.98
CA ARG A 152 16.83 3.94 6.18
C ARG A 152 16.05 4.28 7.45
N LEU A 153 15.22 5.32 7.42
CA LEU A 153 14.36 5.65 8.57
C LEU A 153 13.40 4.50 8.91
N SER A 154 12.82 3.85 7.89
CA SER A 154 11.95 2.67 8.07
C SER A 154 12.70 1.53 8.78
N ARG A 155 13.95 1.26 8.38
CA ARG A 155 14.81 0.25 9.02
C ARG A 155 15.10 0.60 10.50
N ASP A 156 15.38 1.86 10.78
CA ASP A 156 15.87 2.32 12.08
C ASP A 156 14.74 2.58 13.09
N ARG A 157 13.51 2.90 12.63
CA ARG A 157 12.41 3.38 13.48
C ARG A 157 11.07 2.64 13.29
N ALA A 158 10.97 1.67 12.38
CA ALA A 158 9.75 0.91 12.11
C ALA A 158 10.06 -0.58 11.89
N GLN A 159 9.05 -1.44 11.84
CA GLN A 159 9.23 -2.82 11.45
C GLN A 159 9.61 -2.98 9.98
N GLY A 160 9.35 -1.95 9.15
CA GLY A 160 9.70 -1.98 7.76
C GLY A 160 9.12 -0.87 6.90
N ALA A 161 9.03 -1.15 5.60
CA ALA A 161 8.60 -0.21 4.58
C ALA A 161 7.44 -0.75 3.73
N HIS A 162 6.55 0.16 3.31
CA HIS A 162 5.48 -0.07 2.35
C HIS A 162 5.68 0.86 1.14
N PRO A 163 6.52 0.46 0.16
CA PRO A 163 6.63 1.19 -1.11
C PRO A 163 5.33 1.07 -1.92
N TYR A 164 4.90 2.17 -2.52
CA TYR A 164 3.68 2.21 -3.31
C TYR A 164 3.98 2.64 -4.73
N PHE A 165 3.29 2.04 -5.71
CA PHE A 165 3.41 2.31 -7.13
C PHE A 165 4.86 2.20 -7.62
N THR A 166 5.41 0.99 -7.54
CA THR A 166 6.81 0.71 -7.80
C THR A 166 7.01 -0.61 -8.57
N THR A 167 8.25 -1.06 -8.75
CA THR A 167 8.63 -2.20 -9.56
C THR A 167 9.42 -3.24 -8.76
N PRO A 168 9.56 -4.50 -9.24
CA PRO A 168 10.47 -5.48 -8.63
C PRO A 168 11.93 -5.02 -8.55
N ALA A 169 12.37 -4.17 -9.50
CA ALA A 169 13.71 -3.56 -9.42
C ALA A 169 13.85 -2.64 -8.20
N HIS A 170 12.86 -1.79 -7.94
CA HIS A 170 12.82 -0.98 -6.71
C HIS A 170 12.76 -1.85 -5.45
N THR A 171 12.01 -2.94 -5.47
CA THR A 171 11.94 -3.86 -4.32
C THR A 171 13.31 -4.41 -3.98
N ARG A 172 14.12 -4.78 -4.97
CA ARG A 172 15.51 -5.21 -4.77
C ARG A 172 16.37 -4.11 -4.14
N GLU A 173 16.33 -2.88 -4.68
CA GLU A 173 17.05 -1.73 -4.11
C GLU A 173 16.59 -1.41 -2.67
N ALA A 174 15.30 -1.54 -2.43
CA ALA A 174 14.73 -1.33 -1.09
C ALA A 174 15.23 -2.42 -0.12
N ARG A 175 15.26 -3.69 -0.53
CA ARG A 175 15.81 -4.79 0.28
C ARG A 175 17.28 -4.57 0.61
N GLU A 176 18.09 -4.16 -0.37
CA GLU A 176 19.51 -3.84 -0.13
C GLU A 176 19.68 -2.69 0.89
N THR A 177 18.80 -1.68 0.84
CA THR A 177 18.84 -0.55 1.78
C THR A 177 18.36 -0.92 3.18
N LEU A 178 17.30 -1.72 3.28
CA LEU A 178 16.70 -2.16 4.54
C LEU A 178 17.55 -3.22 5.24
N GLY A 179 18.18 -4.12 4.48
CA GLY A 179 18.83 -5.31 5.01
C GLY A 179 17.84 -6.43 5.34
N GLU A 180 18.35 -7.54 5.89
CA GLU A 180 17.56 -8.67 6.32
C GLU A 180 16.82 -8.39 7.65
N GLY A 181 15.70 -9.07 7.87
CA GLY A 181 14.92 -8.98 9.11
C GLY A 181 14.10 -7.70 9.26
N VAL A 182 14.01 -6.88 8.20
CA VAL A 182 13.16 -5.68 8.13
C VAL A 182 12.04 -5.93 7.13
N PHE A 183 10.80 -5.76 7.53
CA PHE A 183 9.62 -6.04 6.71
C PHE A 183 9.55 -5.15 5.46
N LEU A 184 9.36 -5.77 4.29
CA LEU A 184 9.23 -5.07 3.01
C LEU A 184 7.95 -5.50 2.32
N ALA A 185 7.00 -4.59 2.18
CA ALA A 185 5.67 -4.83 1.67
C ALA A 185 5.31 -3.87 0.52
N PRO A 186 5.81 -4.07 -0.71
CA PRO A 186 5.40 -3.25 -1.84
C PRO A 186 3.92 -3.45 -2.20
N GLU A 187 3.30 -2.39 -2.71
CA GLU A 187 2.05 -2.47 -3.44
C GLU A 187 2.34 -2.77 -4.92
N GLN A 188 1.52 -3.62 -5.55
CA GLN A 188 1.55 -3.88 -6.99
C GLN A 188 0.17 -3.68 -7.62
N LYS A 189 0.06 -2.68 -8.50
CA LYS A 189 -1.14 -2.50 -9.34
C LYS A 189 -1.22 -3.56 -10.42
N VAL A 190 -2.42 -4.07 -10.65
CA VAL A 190 -2.70 -5.10 -11.66
C VAL A 190 -3.96 -4.77 -12.46
N VAL A 191 -3.97 -5.14 -13.75
CA VAL A 191 -5.16 -5.09 -14.61
C VAL A 191 -5.41 -6.47 -15.21
N LEU A 192 -6.53 -7.08 -14.85
CA LEU A 192 -6.90 -8.42 -15.33
C LEU A 192 -7.56 -8.34 -16.72
N SER A 193 -6.74 -8.05 -17.72
CA SER A 193 -7.12 -7.96 -19.14
C SER A 193 -5.93 -8.27 -20.03
N THR A 194 -6.17 -9.05 -21.10
CA THR A 194 -5.16 -9.34 -22.13
C THR A 194 -5.21 -8.39 -23.32
N ASP A 195 -6.16 -7.44 -23.34
CA ASP A 195 -6.24 -6.38 -24.35
C ASP A 195 -5.33 -5.21 -23.97
N PRO A 196 -4.22 -4.94 -24.68
CA PRO A 196 -3.30 -3.87 -24.37
C PRO A 196 -3.93 -2.46 -24.44
N THR A 197 -4.92 -2.27 -25.30
CA THR A 197 -5.60 -0.98 -25.45
C THR A 197 -6.40 -0.67 -24.20
N VAL A 198 -7.19 -1.63 -23.75
CA VAL A 198 -8.01 -1.51 -22.52
C VAL A 198 -7.11 -1.36 -21.31
N ALA A 199 -6.12 -2.23 -21.14
CA ALA A 199 -5.23 -2.22 -19.99
C ALA A 199 -4.47 -0.91 -19.86
N ARG A 200 -3.82 -0.44 -20.93
CA ARG A 200 -3.03 0.80 -20.92
C ARG A 200 -3.86 2.06 -20.71
N ALA A 201 -5.12 2.07 -21.21
CA ALA A 201 -6.03 3.19 -20.92
C ALA A 201 -6.33 3.30 -19.42
N VAL A 202 -6.68 2.19 -18.77
CA VAL A 202 -6.92 2.12 -17.32
C VAL A 202 -5.67 2.49 -16.53
N ILE A 203 -4.50 2.00 -16.93
CA ILE A 203 -3.24 2.30 -16.27
C ILE A 203 -2.90 3.79 -16.35
N ARG A 204 -3.04 4.42 -17.52
CA ARG A 204 -2.77 5.86 -17.68
C ARG A 204 -3.67 6.72 -16.81
N ASP A 205 -4.96 6.41 -16.75
CA ASP A 205 -5.90 7.10 -15.89
C ASP A 205 -5.48 7.00 -14.42
N ALA A 206 -5.23 5.79 -13.93
CA ALA A 206 -4.80 5.54 -12.55
C ALA A 206 -3.40 6.11 -12.21
N SER A 207 -2.55 6.33 -13.22
CA SER A 207 -1.17 6.83 -13.05
C SER A 207 -1.06 8.34 -13.12
N ALA A 208 -2.04 9.04 -13.69
CA ALA A 208 -1.97 10.46 -14.03
C ALA A 208 -1.52 11.34 -12.84
N LEU A 209 -2.10 11.13 -11.67
CA LEU A 209 -1.72 11.85 -10.44
C LEU A 209 -0.24 11.65 -10.09
N TYR A 210 0.21 10.39 -10.08
CA TYR A 210 1.54 10.02 -9.60
C TYR A 210 2.66 10.50 -10.52
N LEU A 211 2.41 10.56 -11.83
CA LEU A 211 3.36 11.11 -12.81
C LEU A 211 3.61 12.61 -12.63
N GLY A 212 2.70 13.32 -11.98
CA GLY A 212 2.84 14.73 -11.61
C GLY A 212 3.57 14.98 -10.29
N LEU A 213 3.74 13.96 -9.43
CA LEU A 213 4.32 14.12 -8.09
C LEU A 213 5.85 13.95 -8.09
N ASP A 214 6.56 14.93 -7.57
CA ASP A 214 8.03 15.03 -7.58
C ASP A 214 8.74 13.80 -7.02
N ASN A 215 8.25 13.21 -5.94
CA ASN A 215 8.88 12.05 -5.31
C ASN A 215 8.76 10.79 -6.19
N TYR A 216 7.64 10.59 -6.91
CA TYR A 216 7.47 9.50 -7.86
C TYR A 216 8.34 9.71 -9.09
N ARG A 217 8.33 10.92 -9.68
CA ARG A 217 9.20 11.27 -10.81
C ARG A 217 10.65 10.95 -10.51
N ARG A 218 11.16 11.42 -9.35
CA ARG A 218 12.55 11.12 -8.90
C ARG A 218 12.78 9.63 -8.71
N SER A 219 11.79 8.87 -8.26
CA SER A 219 11.89 7.41 -8.13
C SER A 219 12.01 6.74 -9.50
N PHE A 220 11.18 7.12 -10.46
CA PHE A 220 11.21 6.56 -11.80
C PHE A 220 12.51 6.91 -12.54
N LEU A 221 13.00 8.15 -12.43
CA LEU A 221 14.28 8.54 -13.00
C LEU A 221 15.46 7.72 -12.43
N ARG A 222 15.47 7.42 -11.12
CA ARG A 222 16.46 6.52 -10.51
C ARG A 222 16.38 5.09 -11.07
N LEU A 223 15.19 4.62 -11.39
CA LEU A 223 14.97 3.30 -12.01
C LEU A 223 15.34 3.26 -13.49
N GLY A 224 15.88 4.34 -14.05
CA GLY A 224 16.37 4.41 -15.44
C GLY A 224 15.30 4.78 -16.47
N PHE A 225 14.17 5.32 -16.05
CA PHE A 225 13.25 6.01 -16.95
C PHE A 225 13.74 7.42 -17.25
N THR A 226 13.26 8.00 -18.34
CA THR A 226 13.64 9.33 -18.81
C THR A 226 12.47 10.31 -18.65
N GLU A 227 12.73 11.62 -18.74
CA GLU A 227 11.66 12.63 -18.76
C GLU A 227 10.66 12.39 -19.92
N ALA A 228 11.14 11.86 -21.05
CA ALA A 228 10.27 11.48 -22.16
C ALA A 228 9.34 10.31 -21.81
N ASP A 229 9.78 9.36 -20.97
CA ASP A 229 8.92 8.29 -20.48
C ASP A 229 7.83 8.80 -19.54
N LEU A 230 8.05 9.91 -18.86
CA LEU A 230 7.12 10.51 -17.89
C LEU A 230 6.12 11.49 -18.54
N ALA A 231 6.37 11.90 -19.80
CA ALA A 231 5.50 12.81 -20.53
C ALA A 231 4.21 12.14 -21.02
N ASP A 232 3.20 12.96 -21.37
CA ASP A 232 1.96 12.57 -22.07
C ASP A 232 1.21 11.37 -21.46
N GLY A 233 1.19 11.29 -20.13
CA GLY A 233 0.51 10.20 -19.40
C GLY A 233 1.31 8.90 -19.28
N GLY A 234 2.61 8.97 -19.62
CA GLY A 234 3.54 7.87 -19.51
C GLY A 234 3.71 7.06 -20.79
N SER A 235 4.97 6.76 -21.15
CA SER A 235 5.28 5.84 -22.25
C SER A 235 4.73 4.43 -21.97
N ASP A 236 4.47 3.65 -23.02
CA ASP A 236 4.07 2.24 -22.85
C ASP A 236 5.12 1.48 -22.02
N ARG A 237 6.42 1.76 -22.23
CA ARG A 237 7.50 1.17 -21.44
C ARG A 237 7.35 1.44 -19.94
N LEU A 238 7.05 2.68 -19.56
CA LEU A 238 6.88 3.07 -18.17
C LEU A 238 5.68 2.37 -17.55
N ILE A 239 4.49 2.54 -18.16
CA ILE A 239 3.24 2.04 -17.58
C ILE A 239 3.18 0.52 -17.52
N ASP A 240 3.68 -0.19 -18.53
CA ASP A 240 3.76 -1.67 -18.56
C ASP A 240 4.79 -2.21 -17.55
N THR A 241 5.79 -1.41 -17.18
CA THR A 241 6.75 -1.79 -16.13
C THR A 241 6.18 -1.59 -14.74
N LEU A 242 5.44 -0.50 -14.50
CA LEU A 242 4.87 -0.15 -13.19
C LEU A 242 3.64 -0.99 -12.85
N VAL A 243 2.80 -1.29 -13.84
CA VAL A 243 1.54 -2.01 -13.65
C VAL A 243 1.53 -3.24 -14.55
N VAL A 244 1.37 -4.40 -13.95
CA VAL A 244 1.23 -5.64 -14.72
C VAL A 244 -0.21 -5.78 -15.22
N TRP A 245 -0.36 -6.20 -16.46
CA TRP A 245 -1.64 -6.54 -17.06
C TRP A 245 -1.55 -7.85 -17.82
N GLY A 246 -2.64 -8.59 -17.87
CA GLY A 246 -2.69 -9.91 -18.51
C GLY A 246 -3.72 -10.83 -17.87
N ASP A 247 -3.46 -12.12 -18.02
CA ASP A 247 -4.18 -13.19 -17.33
C ASP A 247 -3.67 -13.39 -15.89
N GLU A 248 -4.28 -14.33 -15.20
CA GLU A 248 -3.98 -14.64 -13.80
C GLU A 248 -2.54 -15.13 -13.62
N GLU A 249 -2.00 -15.90 -14.57
CA GLU A 249 -0.63 -16.43 -14.52
C GLU A 249 0.40 -15.30 -14.70
N THR A 250 0.16 -14.38 -15.64
CA THR A 250 1.01 -13.20 -15.88
C THR A 250 1.07 -12.31 -14.64
N ILE A 251 -0.07 -12.09 -13.99
CA ILE A 251 -0.13 -11.29 -12.76
C ILE A 251 0.58 -11.99 -11.61
N ALA A 252 0.34 -13.29 -11.41
CA ALA A 252 1.02 -14.07 -10.37
C ALA A 252 2.55 -14.10 -10.58
N ALA A 253 3.03 -14.22 -11.82
CA ALA A 253 4.45 -14.15 -12.12
C ALA A 253 5.07 -12.82 -11.66
N ARG A 254 4.42 -11.66 -11.89
CA ARG A 254 4.89 -10.36 -11.42
C ARG A 254 4.93 -10.27 -9.89
N VAL A 255 3.93 -10.82 -9.20
CA VAL A 255 3.93 -10.88 -7.73
C VAL A 255 5.11 -11.74 -7.25
N GLY A 256 5.36 -12.87 -7.91
CA GLY A 256 6.53 -13.73 -7.68
C GLY A 256 7.86 -12.99 -7.87
N GLU A 257 7.96 -12.07 -8.86
CA GLU A 257 9.16 -11.24 -9.05
C GLU A 257 9.42 -10.30 -7.86
N HIS A 258 8.39 -9.73 -7.24
CA HIS A 258 8.55 -8.93 -6.02
C HIS A 258 9.03 -9.79 -4.85
N LEU A 259 8.46 -10.97 -4.67
CA LEU A 259 8.88 -11.91 -3.63
C LEU A 259 10.33 -12.38 -3.84
N ALA A 260 10.71 -12.71 -5.08
CA ALA A 260 12.09 -13.05 -5.44
C ALA A 260 13.07 -11.87 -5.29
N ALA A 261 12.59 -10.64 -5.41
CA ALA A 261 13.35 -9.43 -5.16
C ALA A 261 13.50 -9.09 -3.67
N GLY A 262 12.93 -9.91 -2.77
CA GLY A 262 13.06 -9.79 -1.33
C GLY A 262 11.88 -9.13 -0.62
N ALA A 263 10.70 -9.03 -1.25
CA ALA A 263 9.49 -8.65 -0.53
C ALA A 263 9.06 -9.77 0.44
N ASP A 264 8.62 -9.38 1.64
CA ASP A 264 8.02 -10.31 2.63
C ASP A 264 6.51 -10.42 2.41
N HIS A 265 5.91 -9.37 1.86
CA HIS A 265 4.48 -9.26 1.55
C HIS A 265 4.28 -8.49 0.25
N VAL A 266 3.24 -8.78 -0.49
CA VAL A 266 2.80 -7.97 -1.64
C VAL A 266 1.32 -7.62 -1.47
N GLY A 267 1.01 -6.31 -1.48
CA GLY A 267 -0.36 -5.80 -1.51
C GLY A 267 -0.82 -5.59 -2.95
N ILE A 268 -1.82 -6.34 -3.42
CA ILE A 268 -2.28 -6.31 -4.81
C ILE A 268 -3.41 -5.31 -4.95
N GLN A 269 -3.23 -4.29 -5.80
CA GLN A 269 -4.26 -3.32 -6.15
C GLN A 269 -4.83 -3.61 -7.53
N VAL A 270 -6.05 -4.12 -7.57
CA VAL A 270 -6.76 -4.35 -8.84
C VAL A 270 -7.33 -3.04 -9.36
N LEU A 271 -6.94 -2.67 -10.57
CA LEU A 271 -7.55 -1.62 -11.37
C LEU A 271 -8.62 -2.27 -12.27
N THR A 272 -9.88 -1.92 -12.06
CA THR A 272 -11.00 -2.50 -12.81
C THR A 272 -11.10 -1.91 -14.21
N THR A 273 -11.43 -2.73 -15.20
CA THR A 273 -11.59 -2.31 -16.59
C THR A 273 -13.00 -1.78 -16.91
N GLU A 274 -13.95 -1.95 -16.00
CA GLU A 274 -15.31 -1.44 -16.14
C GLU A 274 -15.35 0.08 -15.87
N PRO A 275 -15.72 0.91 -16.85
CA PRO A 275 -15.78 2.35 -16.67
C PRO A 275 -16.75 2.75 -15.56
N GLY A 276 -16.29 3.61 -14.64
CA GLY A 276 -17.11 4.10 -13.54
C GLY A 276 -17.35 3.08 -12.40
N HIS A 277 -16.68 1.94 -12.42
CA HIS A 277 -16.78 0.97 -11.34
C HIS A 277 -16.19 1.53 -10.04
N THR A 278 -17.02 1.71 -9.03
CA THR A 278 -16.65 2.25 -7.71
C THR A 278 -16.62 1.20 -6.61
N GLY A 279 -17.09 -0.02 -6.89
CA GLY A 279 -17.14 -1.13 -5.94
C GLY A 279 -15.79 -1.82 -5.71
N LEU A 280 -15.79 -2.80 -4.81
CA LEU A 280 -14.64 -3.68 -4.60
C LEU A 280 -14.50 -4.67 -5.77
N PRO A 281 -13.29 -4.99 -6.24
CA PRO A 281 -13.04 -5.87 -7.37
C PRO A 281 -13.12 -7.36 -6.95
N ARG A 282 -14.26 -7.79 -6.38
CA ARG A 282 -14.44 -9.12 -5.79
C ARG A 282 -14.28 -10.24 -6.84
N ALA A 283 -14.78 -10.00 -8.06
CA ALA A 283 -14.67 -10.97 -9.14
C ALA A 283 -13.21 -11.20 -9.57
N GLU A 284 -12.43 -10.13 -9.66
CA GLU A 284 -11.01 -10.18 -9.98
C GLU A 284 -10.22 -10.85 -8.84
N TRP A 285 -10.55 -10.55 -7.58
CA TRP A 285 -9.92 -11.23 -6.44
C TRP A 285 -10.17 -12.75 -6.48
N ALA A 286 -11.41 -13.17 -6.75
CA ALA A 286 -11.76 -14.59 -6.87
C ALA A 286 -11.02 -15.29 -8.01
N ARG A 287 -10.83 -14.59 -9.14
CA ARG A 287 -10.07 -15.10 -10.29
C ARG A 287 -8.56 -15.22 -10.01
N LEU A 288 -7.98 -14.23 -9.33
CA LEU A 288 -6.54 -14.18 -9.02
C LEU A 288 -6.13 -15.13 -7.90
N ALA A 289 -7.01 -15.39 -6.93
CA ALA A 289 -6.69 -16.14 -5.73
C ALA A 289 -6.05 -17.51 -5.98
N PRO A 290 -6.52 -18.37 -6.94
CA PRO A 290 -5.89 -19.66 -7.18
C PRO A 290 -4.40 -19.56 -7.57
N ALA A 291 -4.06 -18.69 -8.53
CA ALA A 291 -2.68 -18.52 -9.00
C ALA A 291 -1.77 -17.89 -7.93
N LEU A 292 -2.31 -17.03 -7.07
CA LEU A 292 -1.56 -16.35 -6.02
C LEU A 292 -1.29 -17.25 -4.79
N ARG A 293 -2.12 -18.26 -4.55
CA ARG A 293 -1.91 -19.23 -3.46
C ARG A 293 -0.70 -20.13 -3.67
N GLU A 294 -0.21 -20.26 -4.89
CA GLU A 294 0.94 -21.08 -5.24
C GLU A 294 2.29 -20.39 -4.92
N LEU A 295 2.28 -19.09 -4.55
CA LEU A 295 3.43 -18.26 -4.20
C LEU A 295 3.74 -18.29 -2.70
#